data_87aa2ff5efb900331a3e5f8c49414718
#
_entry.id   87aa2ff5efb900331a3e5f8c49414718
#
_cell.length_a   1.000
_cell.length_b   1.000
_cell.length_c   1.000
_cell.angle_alpha   90.00
_cell.angle_beta   90.00
_cell.angle_gamma   90.00
#
_symmetry.space_group_name_H-M   'P 1'
#
loop_
_entity.id
_entity.type
_entity.pdbx_description
1 polymer ?
#
loop_
_entity_poly.entity_id
_entity_poly.type
_entity_poly.pdbx_seq_one_letter_code
_entity_poly.pdbx_strand_id
1 'polypeptide(L)'
;MAIASSTKERRRQPDPAAEPWSGPKRPYDLVKEFVVALVVVSILTVVLAALFSSPDEKQLTLAQWAKAAPNDFVATAATELDGTSGSATYGAPYTHDKSAAQKIGPLAPQNWLGVTTPIDSVQDFVVRPLQGAAVSTDLQAALKQWAGASADQQQKWASAYDTALAAAPDTDPAQIAAGDYGPVPAMMTQLLALAQSGGLDGALLAQGRFYQTDYTKPLLFLADGTYLEDLARAQHLGGDQWGMMNETGNYPGQAWLWLYTFWYQVKPFSTSGNADALVWSLMALLTLLFVLVPFIPGVRSIPKLIPIHRLIWRDYYRDIEGGAK
;
A
#
# COMPACT_ATOMS: atom_id res chain seq x y z
N MET A 1 74.18 7.20 23.31
CA MET A 1 73.72 8.22 22.36
C MET A 1 72.19 8.16 22.31
N ALA A 2 71.53 8.95 23.14
CA ALA A 2 70.09 8.91 23.33
C ALA A 2 69.47 10.03 22.44
N ILE A 3 68.59 9.60 21.52
CA ILE A 3 67.84 10.51 20.65
C ILE A 3 66.55 10.91 21.41
N ALA A 4 66.57 12.16 21.91
CA ALA A 4 65.36 12.75 22.49
C ALA A 4 64.37 13.12 21.39
N SER A 5 63.23 12.41 21.33
CA SER A 5 62.12 12.77 20.49
C SER A 5 61.32 13.90 21.16
N SER A 6 61.47 15.10 20.66
CA SER A 6 60.71 16.28 21.05
C SER A 6 59.28 16.15 20.46
N THR A 7 58.35 15.66 21.25
CA THR A 7 56.94 15.69 20.94
C THR A 7 56.43 17.13 21.14
N LYS A 8 56.31 17.87 20.06
CA LYS A 8 55.71 19.20 20.04
C LYS A 8 54.25 19.08 20.43
N GLU A 9 53.92 19.30 21.71
CA GLU A 9 52.54 19.51 22.17
C GLU A 9 51.94 20.67 21.36
N ARG A 10 51.07 20.32 20.39
CA ARG A 10 50.21 21.32 19.78
C ARG A 10 49.28 21.81 20.90
N ARG A 11 49.58 23.02 21.43
CA ARG A 11 48.62 23.79 22.24
C ARG A 11 47.28 23.80 21.49
N ARG A 12 46.34 23.00 21.94
CA ARG A 12 44.95 23.14 21.52
C ARG A 12 44.52 24.53 21.92
N GLN A 13 44.32 25.42 20.94
CA GLN A 13 43.60 26.66 21.18
C GLN A 13 42.26 26.31 21.83
N PRO A 14 41.86 27.00 22.90
CA PRO A 14 40.56 26.80 23.52
C PRO A 14 39.49 26.94 22.42
N ASP A 15 38.59 25.99 22.33
CA ASP A 15 37.44 26.07 21.45
C ASP A 15 36.57 27.24 21.97
N PRO A 16 36.38 28.34 21.23
CA PRO A 16 35.57 29.47 21.68
C PRO A 16 34.09 29.05 21.94
N ALA A 17 33.68 27.89 21.43
CA ALA A 17 32.40 27.29 21.76
C ALA A 17 32.37 26.59 23.16
N ALA A 18 33.55 26.43 23.81
CA ALA A 18 33.66 25.84 25.14
C ALA A 18 33.59 26.87 26.27
N GLU A 19 33.69 28.18 25.98
CA GLU A 19 33.48 29.19 26.98
C GLU A 19 32.02 29.28 27.38
N PRO A 20 31.69 29.21 28.69
CA PRO A 20 30.32 29.33 29.16
C PRO A 20 29.76 30.71 28.73
N TRP A 21 28.60 30.69 28.05
CA TRP A 21 27.91 31.93 27.71
C TRP A 21 27.71 32.82 28.92
N SER A 22 28.29 34.01 28.91
CA SER A 22 28.27 35.03 29.99
C SER A 22 27.12 36.06 29.83
N GLY A 23 26.36 35.98 28.72
CA GLY A 23 25.24 36.88 28.47
C GLY A 23 23.96 36.52 29.24
N PRO A 24 22.87 37.29 29.07
CA PRO A 24 21.63 37.04 29.76
C PRO A 24 21.07 35.66 29.38
N LYS A 25 20.82 34.83 30.38
CA LYS A 25 20.22 33.46 30.21
C LYS A 25 18.71 33.57 30.38
N ARG A 26 17.95 33.12 29.42
CA ARG A 26 16.52 32.84 29.57
C ARG A 26 16.34 31.36 29.87
N PRO A 27 15.44 31.00 30.81
CA PRO A 27 15.06 29.61 30.95
C PRO A 27 14.41 29.16 29.65
N TYR A 28 14.92 28.06 29.07
CA TYR A 28 14.38 27.46 27.87
C TYR A 28 13.27 26.49 28.26
N ASP A 29 12.04 26.82 27.90
CA ASP A 29 10.88 25.95 28.12
C ASP A 29 10.69 25.03 26.89
N LEU A 30 11.32 23.87 26.97
CA LEU A 30 11.26 22.84 25.91
C LEU A 30 9.83 22.41 25.60
N VAL A 31 8.98 22.32 26.62
CA VAL A 31 7.59 21.87 26.45
C VAL A 31 6.79 22.90 25.66
N LYS A 32 6.95 24.18 26.02
CA LYS A 32 6.28 25.28 25.29
C LYS A 32 6.73 25.34 23.84
N GLU A 33 8.03 25.26 23.58
CA GLU A 33 8.58 25.30 22.21
C GLU A 33 8.08 24.12 21.40
N PHE A 34 8.05 22.91 21.98
CA PHE A 34 7.51 21.73 21.33
C PHE A 34 6.02 21.87 21.00
N VAL A 35 5.22 22.39 21.94
CA VAL A 35 3.79 22.62 21.71
C VAL A 35 3.57 23.66 20.60
N VAL A 36 4.32 24.76 20.63
CA VAL A 36 4.24 25.80 19.58
C VAL A 36 4.62 25.22 18.21
N ALA A 37 5.71 24.46 18.14
CA ALA A 37 6.14 23.82 16.89
C ALA A 37 5.11 22.82 16.38
N LEU A 38 4.54 22.00 17.28
CA LEU A 38 3.50 21.03 16.93
C LEU A 38 2.25 21.73 16.38
N VAL A 39 1.79 22.81 17.03
CA VAL A 39 0.61 23.57 16.57
C VAL A 39 0.87 24.19 15.21
N VAL A 40 2.04 24.81 15.00
CA VAL A 40 2.40 25.42 13.71
C VAL A 40 2.47 24.38 12.60
N VAL A 41 3.13 23.24 12.84
CA VAL A 41 3.22 22.14 11.87
C VAL A 41 1.82 21.57 11.58
N SER A 42 0.99 21.36 12.60
CA SER A 42 -0.38 20.85 12.42
C SER A 42 -1.23 21.80 11.56
N ILE A 43 -1.19 23.10 11.85
CA ILE A 43 -1.91 24.11 11.06
C ILE A 43 -1.39 24.11 9.61
N LEU A 44 -0.07 24.10 9.42
CA LEU A 44 0.52 24.06 8.10
C LEU A 44 0.11 22.81 7.33
N THR A 45 0.11 21.65 7.98
CA THR A 45 -0.33 20.38 7.38
C THR A 45 -1.79 20.45 6.95
N VAL A 46 -2.69 20.96 7.81
CA VAL A 46 -4.12 21.09 7.49
C VAL A 46 -4.32 22.07 6.32
N VAL A 47 -3.64 23.21 6.35
CA VAL A 47 -3.72 24.21 5.27
C VAL A 47 -3.20 23.63 3.95
N LEU A 48 -2.05 22.96 3.96
CA LEU A 48 -1.50 22.35 2.75
C LEU A 48 -2.41 21.21 2.24
N ALA A 49 -2.93 20.40 3.14
CA ALA A 49 -3.89 19.35 2.77
C ALA A 49 -5.14 19.94 2.14
N ALA A 50 -5.69 21.03 2.69
CA ALA A 50 -6.88 21.69 2.13
C ALA A 50 -6.63 22.37 0.77
N LEU A 51 -5.43 22.90 0.53
CA LEU A 51 -5.06 23.60 -0.70
C LEU A 51 -4.63 22.65 -1.82
N PHE A 52 -3.97 21.56 -1.47
CA PHE A 52 -3.35 20.62 -2.41
C PHE A 52 -4.00 19.22 -2.39
N SER A 53 -5.08 19.03 -1.62
CA SER A 53 -5.87 17.82 -1.78
C SER A 53 -6.42 17.78 -3.21
N SER A 54 -6.32 16.62 -3.82
CA SER A 54 -6.95 16.38 -5.12
C SER A 54 -8.43 16.75 -5.05
N PRO A 55 -9.01 17.36 -6.11
CA PRO A 55 -10.44 17.52 -6.16
C PRO A 55 -11.10 16.15 -5.93
N ASP A 56 -12.19 16.15 -5.16
CA ASP A 56 -12.94 14.94 -4.90
C ASP A 56 -13.42 14.34 -6.23
N GLU A 57 -12.70 13.37 -6.75
CA GLU A 57 -13.14 12.54 -7.84
C GLU A 57 -14.37 11.76 -7.37
N LYS A 58 -15.33 11.55 -8.27
CA LYS A 58 -16.46 10.70 -7.93
C LYS A 58 -15.96 9.30 -7.60
N GLN A 59 -16.40 8.78 -6.46
CA GLN A 59 -16.06 7.42 -6.06
C GLN A 59 -16.39 6.45 -7.19
N LEU A 60 -15.43 5.62 -7.57
CA LEU A 60 -15.64 4.55 -8.54
C LEU A 60 -16.59 3.52 -7.92
N THR A 61 -17.65 3.22 -8.64
CA THR A 61 -18.64 2.20 -8.26
C THR A 61 -18.43 0.92 -9.06
N LEU A 62 -18.89 -0.20 -8.53
CA LEU A 62 -18.88 -1.47 -9.27
C LEU A 62 -19.69 -1.36 -10.57
N ALA A 63 -20.75 -0.54 -10.56
CA ALA A 63 -21.53 -0.26 -11.76
C ALA A 63 -20.72 0.46 -12.85
N GLN A 64 -19.86 1.39 -12.47
CA GLN A 64 -18.98 2.08 -13.43
C GLN A 64 -17.93 1.12 -13.99
N TRP A 65 -17.29 0.35 -13.15
CA TRP A 65 -16.33 -0.69 -13.56
C TRP A 65 -16.97 -1.72 -14.50
N ALA A 66 -18.09 -2.33 -14.11
CA ALA A 66 -18.81 -3.31 -14.92
C ALA A 66 -19.29 -2.79 -16.28
N LYS A 67 -19.50 -1.47 -16.42
CA LYS A 67 -19.81 -0.80 -17.70
C LYS A 67 -18.57 -0.51 -18.53
N ALA A 68 -17.48 -0.06 -17.89
CA ALA A 68 -16.27 0.33 -18.57
C ALA A 68 -15.41 -0.87 -19.00
N ALA A 69 -15.33 -1.91 -18.18
CA ALA A 69 -14.54 -3.10 -18.42
C ALA A 69 -15.34 -4.38 -18.05
N PRO A 70 -16.39 -4.73 -18.83
CA PRO A 70 -17.25 -5.86 -18.50
C PRO A 70 -16.51 -7.20 -18.50
N ASN A 71 -15.50 -7.39 -19.34
CA ASN A 71 -14.73 -8.63 -19.41
C ASN A 71 -13.86 -8.80 -18.16
N ASP A 72 -13.17 -7.75 -17.74
CA ASP A 72 -12.40 -7.75 -16.49
C ASP A 72 -13.29 -8.00 -15.28
N PHE A 73 -14.47 -7.40 -15.22
CA PHE A 73 -15.46 -7.67 -14.18
C PHE A 73 -15.86 -9.15 -14.11
N VAL A 74 -16.15 -9.75 -15.26
CA VAL A 74 -16.55 -11.18 -15.32
C VAL A 74 -15.38 -12.10 -14.99
N ALA A 75 -14.16 -11.76 -15.44
CA ALA A 75 -12.96 -12.51 -15.10
C ALA A 75 -12.71 -12.48 -13.59
N THR A 76 -12.79 -11.31 -12.97
CA THR A 76 -12.66 -11.18 -11.51
C THR A 76 -13.75 -11.98 -10.78
N ALA A 77 -15.00 -11.89 -11.20
CA ALA A 77 -16.08 -12.66 -10.59
C ALA A 77 -15.88 -14.19 -10.74
N ALA A 78 -15.25 -14.64 -11.84
CA ALA A 78 -14.91 -16.04 -12.05
C ALA A 78 -13.81 -16.51 -11.09
N THR A 79 -12.75 -15.72 -10.89
CA THR A 79 -11.68 -16.03 -9.91
C THR A 79 -12.20 -16.03 -8.47
N GLU A 80 -13.18 -15.16 -8.13
CA GLU A 80 -13.83 -15.19 -6.82
C GLU A 80 -14.64 -16.48 -6.63
N LEU A 81 -15.33 -16.91 -7.66
CA LEU A 81 -16.14 -18.15 -7.62
C LEU A 81 -15.25 -19.39 -7.58
N ASP A 82 -14.09 -19.38 -8.23
CA ASP A 82 -13.08 -20.43 -8.21
C ASP A 82 -12.23 -20.44 -6.93
N GLY A 83 -12.23 -19.34 -6.16
CA GLY A 83 -11.44 -19.19 -4.95
C GLY A 83 -9.96 -18.92 -5.20
N THR A 84 -9.60 -18.41 -6.39
CA THR A 84 -8.23 -18.09 -6.82
C THR A 84 -7.91 -16.61 -6.77
N SER A 85 -8.89 -15.75 -6.47
CA SER A 85 -8.70 -14.29 -6.36
C SER A 85 -7.73 -13.90 -5.25
N GLY A 86 -7.25 -12.66 -5.28
CA GLY A 86 -6.44 -12.07 -4.23
C GLY A 86 -7.15 -12.11 -2.87
N SER A 87 -8.43 -11.74 -2.81
CA SER A 87 -9.25 -11.80 -1.60
C SER A 87 -9.46 -13.22 -1.10
N ALA A 88 -9.70 -14.18 -2.00
CA ALA A 88 -9.90 -15.59 -1.63
C ALA A 88 -8.63 -16.22 -1.04
N THR A 89 -7.46 -15.86 -1.55
CA THR A 89 -6.16 -16.46 -1.18
C THR A 89 -5.37 -15.66 -0.17
N TYR A 90 -5.84 -14.49 0.24
CA TYR A 90 -5.08 -13.57 1.09
C TYR A 90 -4.72 -14.15 2.47
N GLY A 91 -5.47 -15.10 2.96
CA GLY A 91 -5.25 -15.77 4.23
C GLY A 91 -6.03 -15.15 5.40
N ALA A 92 -5.85 -15.75 6.58
CA ALA A 92 -6.49 -15.26 7.80
C ALA A 92 -5.99 -13.85 8.15
N PRO A 93 -6.84 -12.93 8.63
CA PRO A 93 -8.26 -13.12 8.96
C PRO A 93 -9.24 -12.94 7.80
N TYR A 94 -8.78 -12.63 6.59
CA TYR A 94 -9.63 -12.39 5.42
C TYR A 94 -10.30 -13.66 4.90
N THR A 95 -9.54 -14.75 4.84
CA THR A 95 -10.00 -16.05 4.36
C THR A 95 -9.76 -17.10 5.42
N HIS A 96 -10.28 -18.29 5.21
CA HIS A 96 -9.99 -19.45 6.05
C HIS A 96 -8.67 -20.15 5.70
N ASP A 97 -8.01 -19.74 4.63
CA ASP A 97 -6.71 -20.28 4.24
C ASP A 97 -5.59 -19.70 5.10
N LYS A 98 -5.05 -20.54 5.97
CA LYS A 98 -3.95 -20.19 6.89
C LYS A 98 -2.59 -20.17 6.20
N SER A 99 -2.48 -20.67 4.98
CA SER A 99 -1.21 -20.79 4.26
C SER A 99 -0.81 -19.52 3.52
N ALA A 100 -1.79 -18.72 3.10
CA ALA A 100 -1.60 -17.58 2.21
C ALA A 100 -1.06 -16.30 2.89
N ALA A 101 -1.14 -16.19 4.21
CA ALA A 101 -0.66 -14.99 4.92
C ALA A 101 0.84 -14.78 4.74
N GLN A 102 1.25 -13.57 4.36
CA GLN A 102 2.66 -13.18 4.28
C GLN A 102 3.32 -13.26 5.67
N LYS A 103 4.52 -13.82 5.72
CA LYS A 103 5.22 -14.13 6.97
C LYS A 103 6.64 -13.59 6.97
N ILE A 104 7.07 -13.15 8.15
CA ILE A 104 8.47 -12.82 8.46
C ILE A 104 8.90 -13.82 9.53
N GLY A 105 9.51 -14.92 9.12
CA GLY A 105 9.78 -16.04 10.02
C GLY A 105 8.48 -16.57 10.66
N PRO A 106 8.35 -16.59 12.01
CA PRO A 106 7.14 -17.03 12.69
C PRO A 106 6.03 -15.97 12.73
N LEU A 107 6.32 -14.73 12.34
CA LEU A 107 5.41 -13.61 12.47
C LEU A 107 4.59 -13.43 11.19
N ALA A 108 3.28 -13.24 11.34
CA ALA A 108 2.35 -12.89 10.26
C ALA A 108 1.70 -11.52 10.54
N PRO A 109 2.32 -10.40 10.10
CA PRO A 109 1.84 -9.04 10.41
C PRO A 109 0.42 -8.77 9.94
N GLN A 110 -0.01 -9.41 8.86
CA GLN A 110 -1.37 -9.31 8.35
C GLN A 110 -2.43 -9.69 9.38
N ASN A 111 -2.12 -10.63 10.29
CA ASN A 111 -3.05 -11.03 11.35
C ASN A 111 -3.30 -9.93 12.38
N TRP A 112 -2.45 -8.92 12.43
CA TRP A 112 -2.54 -7.82 13.41
C TRP A 112 -3.08 -6.52 12.81
N LEU A 113 -2.84 -6.29 11.51
CA LEU A 113 -3.06 -5.00 10.86
C LEU A 113 -4.12 -5.07 9.74
N GLY A 114 -4.60 -6.25 9.43
CA GLY A 114 -5.55 -6.46 8.34
C GLY A 114 -7.01 -6.24 8.72
N VAL A 115 -7.89 -6.38 7.74
CA VAL A 115 -9.34 -6.48 7.96
C VAL A 115 -9.64 -7.73 8.78
N THR A 116 -10.41 -7.57 9.84
CA THR A 116 -10.72 -8.66 10.78
C THR A 116 -11.97 -9.45 10.43
N THR A 117 -12.71 -9.01 9.42
CA THR A 117 -13.96 -9.67 8.98
C THR A 117 -13.63 -10.80 8.03
N PRO A 118 -13.92 -12.05 8.35
CA PRO A 118 -13.74 -13.16 7.41
C PRO A 118 -14.55 -12.96 6.13
N ILE A 119 -13.94 -13.21 5.00
CA ILE A 119 -14.55 -13.13 3.67
C ILE A 119 -14.67 -14.55 3.12
N ASP A 120 -15.85 -14.89 2.64
CA ASP A 120 -16.11 -16.04 1.79
C ASP A 120 -16.38 -15.51 0.38
N SER A 121 -15.36 -15.53 -0.47
CA SER A 121 -15.41 -14.88 -1.77
C SER A 121 -16.57 -15.44 -2.64
N VAL A 122 -16.77 -16.74 -2.63
CA VAL A 122 -17.86 -17.41 -3.36
C VAL A 122 -19.22 -16.93 -2.91
N GLN A 123 -19.44 -16.92 -1.58
CA GLN A 123 -20.73 -16.55 -1.02
C GLN A 123 -20.95 -15.05 -1.02
N ASP A 124 -19.94 -14.28 -0.61
CA ASP A 124 -20.08 -12.87 -0.36
C ASP A 124 -20.13 -12.04 -1.65
N PHE A 125 -19.34 -12.41 -2.66
CA PHE A 125 -19.26 -11.60 -3.89
C PHE A 125 -20.18 -12.11 -5.00
N VAL A 126 -20.51 -13.41 -5.02
CA VAL A 126 -21.25 -14.00 -6.14
C VAL A 126 -22.61 -14.54 -5.70
N VAL A 127 -22.63 -15.54 -4.82
CA VAL A 127 -23.84 -16.32 -4.59
C VAL A 127 -24.92 -15.51 -3.85
N ARG A 128 -24.59 -14.87 -2.73
CA ARG A 128 -25.56 -14.10 -1.94
C ARG A 128 -26.12 -12.88 -2.70
N PRO A 129 -25.30 -12.06 -3.41
CA PRO A 129 -25.84 -11.01 -4.25
C PRO A 129 -26.83 -11.50 -5.30
N LEU A 130 -26.50 -12.60 -5.97
CA LEU A 130 -27.40 -13.20 -6.95
C LEU A 130 -28.68 -13.77 -6.32
N GLN A 131 -28.60 -14.38 -5.15
CA GLN A 131 -29.77 -14.84 -4.42
C GLN A 131 -30.69 -13.69 -4.02
N GLY A 132 -30.12 -12.56 -3.59
CA GLY A 132 -30.87 -11.35 -3.25
C GLY A 132 -31.54 -10.70 -4.47
N ALA A 133 -30.99 -10.89 -5.66
CA ALA A 133 -31.48 -10.32 -6.93
C ALA A 133 -32.23 -11.34 -7.81
N ALA A 134 -32.57 -12.55 -7.32
CA ALA A 134 -33.12 -13.64 -8.11
C ALA A 134 -34.58 -13.39 -8.56
N VAL A 135 -34.71 -12.43 -9.50
CA VAL A 135 -36.03 -12.09 -10.09
C VAL A 135 -36.34 -12.93 -11.31
N SER A 136 -35.33 -13.33 -12.11
CA SER A 136 -35.54 -14.09 -13.34
C SER A 136 -35.62 -15.60 -13.06
N THR A 137 -36.46 -16.32 -13.83
CA THR A 137 -36.59 -17.79 -13.76
C THR A 137 -35.28 -18.49 -14.09
N ASP A 138 -34.50 -17.93 -15.01
CA ASP A 138 -33.23 -18.50 -15.47
C ASP A 138 -32.17 -18.42 -14.35
N LEU A 139 -32.10 -17.27 -13.65
CA LEU A 139 -31.20 -17.13 -12.50
C LEU A 139 -31.60 -18.05 -11.36
N GLN A 140 -32.91 -18.17 -11.07
CA GLN A 140 -33.40 -19.10 -10.06
C GLN A 140 -33.04 -20.55 -10.39
N ALA A 141 -33.16 -20.97 -11.67
CA ALA A 141 -32.75 -22.29 -12.13
C ALA A 141 -31.24 -22.51 -11.98
N ALA A 142 -30.43 -21.52 -12.36
CA ALA A 142 -28.97 -21.57 -12.22
C ALA A 142 -28.54 -21.68 -10.75
N LEU A 143 -29.09 -20.86 -9.87
CA LEU A 143 -28.81 -20.92 -8.42
C LEU A 143 -29.27 -22.24 -7.80
N LYS A 144 -30.41 -22.79 -8.22
CA LYS A 144 -30.87 -24.09 -7.76
C LYS A 144 -29.93 -25.21 -8.22
N GLN A 145 -29.45 -25.15 -9.46
CA GLN A 145 -28.47 -26.12 -9.98
C GLN A 145 -27.16 -26.03 -9.21
N TRP A 146 -26.66 -24.80 -8.96
CA TRP A 146 -25.47 -24.57 -8.16
C TRP A 146 -25.61 -25.14 -6.75
N ALA A 147 -26.68 -24.76 -6.04
CA ALA A 147 -26.90 -25.18 -4.67
C ALA A 147 -27.18 -26.71 -4.54
N GLY A 148 -27.67 -27.35 -5.58
CA GLY A 148 -27.91 -28.82 -5.62
C GLY A 148 -26.66 -29.63 -5.93
N ALA A 149 -25.56 -28.99 -6.37
CA ALA A 149 -24.32 -29.68 -6.69
C ALA A 149 -23.47 -29.91 -5.45
N SER A 150 -22.60 -30.92 -5.47
CA SER A 150 -21.59 -31.10 -4.43
C SER A 150 -20.51 -30.00 -4.53
N ALA A 151 -19.78 -29.74 -3.43
CA ALA A 151 -18.68 -28.78 -3.41
C ALA A 151 -17.64 -29.09 -4.51
N ASP A 152 -17.28 -30.36 -4.71
CA ASP A 152 -16.34 -30.76 -5.76
C ASP A 152 -16.87 -30.45 -7.17
N GLN A 153 -18.18 -30.60 -7.37
CA GLN A 153 -18.78 -30.28 -8.68
C GLN A 153 -18.86 -28.75 -8.90
N GLN A 154 -19.20 -28.01 -7.85
CA GLN A 154 -19.16 -26.52 -7.89
C GLN A 154 -17.76 -26.02 -8.26
N GLN A 155 -16.75 -26.54 -7.55
CA GLN A 155 -15.35 -26.21 -7.81
C GLN A 155 -14.93 -26.59 -9.23
N LYS A 156 -15.32 -27.76 -9.71
CA LYS A 156 -15.00 -28.20 -11.08
C LYS A 156 -15.60 -27.27 -12.14
N TRP A 157 -16.83 -26.82 -11.96
CA TRP A 157 -17.47 -25.89 -12.90
C TRP A 157 -16.83 -24.51 -12.85
N ALA A 158 -16.54 -24.00 -11.65
CA ALA A 158 -15.91 -22.69 -11.47
C ALA A 158 -14.52 -22.67 -12.09
N SER A 159 -13.68 -23.66 -11.77
CA SER A 159 -12.31 -23.75 -12.27
C SER A 159 -12.23 -23.98 -13.80
N ALA A 160 -13.15 -24.82 -14.33
CA ALA A 160 -13.24 -25.03 -15.76
C ALA A 160 -13.64 -23.74 -16.51
N TYR A 161 -14.59 -22.97 -15.96
CA TYR A 161 -15.00 -21.69 -16.54
C TYR A 161 -13.90 -20.64 -16.46
N ASP A 162 -13.27 -20.47 -15.30
CA ASP A 162 -12.18 -19.53 -15.09
C ASP A 162 -11.01 -19.82 -16.04
N THR A 163 -10.59 -21.10 -16.14
CA THR A 163 -9.52 -21.51 -17.07
C THR A 163 -9.89 -21.22 -18.54
N ALA A 164 -11.14 -21.48 -18.92
CA ALA A 164 -11.59 -21.22 -20.29
C ALA A 164 -11.67 -19.73 -20.59
N LEU A 165 -12.07 -18.92 -19.61
CA LEU A 165 -12.15 -17.48 -19.72
C LEU A 165 -10.76 -16.85 -19.81
N ALA A 166 -9.82 -17.30 -18.99
CA ALA A 166 -8.42 -16.86 -19.03
C ALA A 166 -7.72 -17.20 -20.36
N ALA A 167 -8.15 -18.27 -21.03
CA ALA A 167 -7.65 -18.66 -22.36
C ALA A 167 -8.33 -17.91 -23.53
N ALA A 168 -9.45 -17.24 -23.27
CA ALA A 168 -10.20 -16.53 -24.32
C ALA A 168 -9.50 -15.17 -24.64
N PRO A 169 -9.56 -14.72 -25.90
CA PRO A 169 -9.06 -13.40 -26.27
C PRO A 169 -9.75 -12.31 -25.43
N ASP A 170 -8.98 -11.41 -24.86
CA ASP A 170 -9.44 -10.32 -24.00
C ASP A 170 -10.34 -10.76 -22.85
N THR A 171 -10.19 -12.00 -22.39
CA THR A 171 -11.07 -12.62 -21.37
C THR A 171 -12.56 -12.45 -21.68
N ASP A 172 -12.93 -12.50 -22.98
CA ASP A 172 -14.29 -12.27 -23.43
C ASP A 172 -15.18 -13.52 -23.19
N PRO A 173 -16.21 -13.43 -22.34
CA PRO A 173 -17.11 -14.55 -22.08
C PRO A 173 -17.84 -15.08 -23.33
N ALA A 174 -17.98 -14.27 -24.37
CA ALA A 174 -18.60 -14.68 -25.62
C ALA A 174 -17.68 -15.55 -26.50
N GLN A 175 -16.38 -15.57 -26.20
CA GLN A 175 -15.35 -16.29 -26.97
C GLN A 175 -14.78 -17.50 -26.25
N ILE A 176 -15.36 -17.91 -25.12
CA ILE A 176 -14.92 -19.10 -24.39
C ILE A 176 -15.17 -20.37 -25.22
N ALA A 177 -14.26 -21.33 -25.11
CA ALA A 177 -14.42 -22.63 -25.71
C ALA A 177 -15.66 -23.35 -25.13
N ALA A 178 -16.27 -24.23 -25.91
CA ALA A 178 -17.39 -25.07 -25.42
C ALA A 178 -16.89 -26.01 -24.32
N GLY A 179 -17.62 -26.09 -23.20
CA GLY A 179 -17.26 -26.92 -22.05
C GLY A 179 -18.41 -27.15 -21.11
N ASP A 180 -18.19 -28.02 -20.12
CA ASP A 180 -19.14 -28.24 -19.02
C ASP A 180 -18.85 -27.26 -17.88
N TYR A 181 -19.51 -26.12 -17.92
CA TYR A 181 -19.41 -25.07 -16.91
C TYR A 181 -20.62 -25.02 -15.97
N GLY A 182 -21.54 -25.94 -16.10
CA GLY A 182 -22.79 -25.96 -15.33
C GLY A 182 -23.54 -24.62 -15.41
N PRO A 183 -23.99 -24.08 -14.27
CA PRO A 183 -24.75 -22.83 -14.23
C PRO A 183 -23.86 -21.56 -14.26
N VAL A 184 -22.52 -21.67 -14.22
CA VAL A 184 -21.59 -20.55 -14.03
C VAL A 184 -21.76 -19.47 -15.10
N PRO A 185 -21.85 -19.75 -16.41
CA PRO A 185 -22.04 -18.71 -17.43
C PRO A 185 -23.30 -17.87 -17.20
N ALA A 186 -24.40 -18.51 -16.83
CA ALA A 186 -25.65 -17.82 -16.53
C ALA A 186 -25.52 -16.94 -15.27
N MET A 187 -24.85 -17.46 -14.23
CA MET A 187 -24.58 -16.71 -13.00
C MET A 187 -23.72 -15.48 -13.28
N MET A 188 -22.64 -15.61 -14.07
CA MET A 188 -21.76 -14.49 -14.45
C MET A 188 -22.49 -13.41 -15.25
N THR A 189 -23.29 -13.82 -16.23
CA THR A 189 -24.11 -12.89 -17.02
C THR A 189 -25.08 -12.08 -16.14
N GLN A 190 -25.73 -12.75 -15.20
CA GLN A 190 -26.66 -12.07 -14.27
C GLN A 190 -25.94 -11.21 -13.24
N LEU A 191 -24.75 -11.61 -12.78
CA LEU A 191 -23.95 -10.80 -11.87
C LEU A 191 -23.47 -9.51 -12.56
N LEU A 192 -23.02 -9.61 -13.81
CA LEU A 192 -22.67 -8.46 -14.63
C LEU A 192 -23.84 -7.50 -14.80
N ALA A 193 -25.03 -8.03 -15.13
CA ALA A 193 -26.23 -7.21 -15.27
C ALA A 193 -26.61 -6.54 -13.94
N LEU A 194 -26.52 -7.26 -12.83
CA LEU A 194 -26.74 -6.72 -11.49
C LEU A 194 -25.77 -5.59 -11.16
N ALA A 195 -24.49 -5.77 -11.48
CA ALA A 195 -23.46 -4.75 -11.29
C ALA A 195 -23.72 -3.51 -12.15
N GLN A 196 -23.97 -3.71 -13.45
CA GLN A 196 -24.24 -2.61 -14.38
C GLN A 196 -25.47 -1.77 -14.00
N SER A 197 -26.44 -2.38 -13.33
CA SER A 197 -27.63 -1.68 -12.81
C SER A 197 -27.35 -0.91 -11.50
N GLY A 198 -26.21 -1.14 -10.85
CA GLY A 198 -25.86 -0.60 -9.52
C GLY A 198 -26.41 -1.43 -8.36
N GLY A 199 -27.10 -2.53 -8.64
CA GLY A 199 -27.68 -3.39 -7.60
C GLY A 199 -26.61 -4.11 -6.78
N LEU A 200 -25.48 -4.45 -7.40
CA LEU A 200 -24.37 -5.13 -6.70
C LEU A 200 -23.70 -4.21 -5.67
N ASP A 201 -23.52 -2.93 -5.97
CA ASP A 201 -23.00 -1.95 -4.99
C ASP A 201 -23.85 -1.98 -3.71
N GLY A 202 -25.17 -1.92 -3.85
CA GLY A 202 -26.10 -1.99 -2.73
C GLY A 202 -26.09 -3.34 -2.01
N ALA A 203 -26.02 -4.44 -2.75
CA ALA A 203 -26.01 -5.80 -2.16
C ALA A 203 -24.77 -6.06 -1.30
N LEU A 204 -23.60 -5.58 -1.69
CA LEU A 204 -22.37 -5.74 -0.92
C LEU A 204 -22.31 -4.80 0.30
N LEU A 205 -23.03 -3.67 0.28
CA LEU A 205 -23.12 -2.74 1.41
C LEU A 205 -24.21 -3.12 2.42
N ALA A 206 -25.20 -3.93 2.05
CA ALA A 206 -26.38 -4.25 2.86
C ALA A 206 -26.09 -4.96 4.19
N GLN A 207 -24.86 -5.31 4.49
CA GLN A 207 -24.42 -5.93 5.74
C GLN A 207 -23.82 -4.94 6.73
N GLY A 208 -23.76 -3.64 6.42
CA GLY A 208 -23.27 -2.60 7.31
C GLY A 208 -24.21 -2.37 8.52
N ARG A 209 -23.62 -1.91 9.63
CA ARG A 209 -24.40 -1.47 10.78
C ARG A 209 -25.07 -0.12 10.47
N PHE A 210 -26.23 0.15 11.11
CA PHE A 210 -27.05 1.34 10.86
C PHE A 210 -26.29 2.69 10.86
N TYR A 211 -25.17 2.80 11.57
CA TYR A 211 -24.35 4.02 11.64
C TYR A 211 -22.98 3.90 10.95
N GLN A 212 -22.68 2.78 10.34
CA GLN A 212 -21.40 2.55 9.65
C GLN A 212 -21.68 1.83 8.35
N THR A 213 -21.40 2.53 7.25
CA THR A 213 -21.34 1.88 5.95
C THR A 213 -20.00 1.18 5.83
N ASP A 214 -20.03 -0.13 5.72
CA ASP A 214 -18.82 -0.94 5.52
C ASP A 214 -18.59 -1.15 4.03
N TYR A 215 -17.53 -0.55 3.52
CA TYR A 215 -17.11 -0.65 2.12
C TYR A 215 -16.09 -1.76 1.87
N THR A 216 -15.77 -2.59 2.86
CA THR A 216 -14.73 -3.61 2.74
C THR A 216 -14.98 -4.53 1.57
N LYS A 217 -16.19 -5.11 1.43
CA LYS A 217 -16.49 -6.05 0.35
C LYS A 217 -16.44 -5.44 -1.05
N PRO A 218 -17.10 -4.29 -1.31
CA PRO A 218 -16.99 -3.63 -2.61
C PRO A 218 -15.54 -3.26 -2.99
N LEU A 219 -14.75 -2.80 -2.02
CA LEU A 219 -13.37 -2.40 -2.26
C LEU A 219 -12.46 -3.61 -2.51
N LEU A 220 -12.63 -4.71 -1.80
CA LEU A 220 -11.87 -5.93 -2.05
C LEU A 220 -12.21 -6.49 -3.44
N PHE A 221 -13.48 -6.60 -3.79
CA PHE A 221 -13.89 -7.09 -5.08
C PHE A 221 -13.37 -6.22 -6.24
N LEU A 222 -13.38 -4.89 -6.06
CA LEU A 222 -12.82 -3.94 -7.02
C LEU A 222 -11.29 -4.05 -7.12
N ALA A 223 -10.62 -4.33 -6.00
CA ALA A 223 -9.16 -4.45 -5.95
C ALA A 223 -8.64 -5.74 -6.59
N ASP A 224 -9.47 -6.79 -6.67
CA ASP A 224 -9.12 -8.05 -7.33
C ASP A 224 -9.23 -7.97 -8.87
N GLY A 225 -9.90 -6.93 -9.41
CA GLY A 225 -9.92 -6.63 -10.84
C GLY A 225 -8.67 -5.89 -11.32
N THR A 226 -8.39 -5.95 -12.62
CA THR A 226 -7.26 -5.24 -13.23
C THR A 226 -7.58 -3.80 -13.61
N TYR A 227 -8.84 -3.41 -13.65
CA TYR A 227 -9.30 -2.11 -14.15
C TYR A 227 -8.63 -0.91 -13.47
N LEU A 228 -8.53 -0.91 -12.14
CA LEU A 228 -7.86 0.16 -11.40
C LEU A 228 -6.35 0.16 -11.61
N GLU A 229 -5.75 -1.02 -11.68
CA GLU A 229 -4.33 -1.15 -11.95
C GLU A 229 -4.00 -0.65 -13.36
N ASP A 230 -4.80 -0.99 -14.36
CA ASP A 230 -4.62 -0.53 -15.73
C ASP A 230 -4.75 0.98 -15.84
N LEU A 231 -5.73 1.60 -15.17
CA LEU A 231 -5.85 3.05 -15.09
C LEU A 231 -4.63 3.70 -14.40
N ALA A 232 -4.17 3.11 -13.31
CA ALA A 232 -3.00 3.58 -12.59
C ALA A 232 -1.72 3.42 -13.45
N ARG A 233 -1.55 2.28 -14.13
CA ARG A 233 -0.41 2.03 -15.02
C ARG A 233 -0.40 2.96 -16.22
N ALA A 234 -1.55 3.28 -16.78
CA ALA A 234 -1.67 4.27 -17.88
C ALA A 234 -1.18 5.66 -17.45
N GLN A 235 -1.26 5.99 -16.17
CA GLN A 235 -0.75 7.23 -15.59
C GLN A 235 0.64 7.07 -14.91
N HIS A 236 1.33 5.95 -15.13
CA HIS A 236 2.61 5.63 -14.51
C HIS A 236 2.58 5.59 -12.97
N LEU A 237 1.46 5.21 -12.39
CA LEU A 237 1.24 5.09 -10.95
C LEU A 237 1.16 3.62 -10.49
N GLY A 238 1.50 2.66 -11.34
CA GLY A 238 1.58 1.26 -10.97
C GLY A 238 2.56 1.03 -9.81
N GLY A 239 2.39 -0.05 -9.04
CA GLY A 239 3.18 -0.33 -7.85
C GLY A 239 4.70 -0.37 -8.10
N ASP A 240 5.11 -0.84 -9.29
CA ASP A 240 6.50 -0.84 -9.76
C ASP A 240 6.97 0.50 -10.34
N GLN A 241 6.06 1.39 -10.68
CA GLN A 241 6.32 2.73 -11.23
C GLN A 241 6.24 3.81 -10.14
N TRP A 242 5.44 3.57 -9.12
CA TRP A 242 5.16 4.52 -8.05
C TRP A 242 6.45 4.88 -7.28
N GLY A 243 6.64 6.15 -6.98
CA GLY A 243 7.86 6.66 -6.35
C GLY A 243 8.97 7.03 -7.33
N MET A 244 9.00 6.49 -8.55
CA MET A 244 9.92 6.90 -9.61
C MET A 244 9.33 7.97 -10.52
N MET A 245 8.01 8.01 -10.65
CA MET A 245 7.26 9.01 -11.39
C MET A 245 6.52 9.95 -10.43
N ASN A 246 6.23 11.17 -10.86
CA ASN A 246 5.35 12.06 -10.13
C ASN A 246 3.87 11.71 -10.41
N GLU A 247 2.94 12.42 -9.74
CA GLU A 247 1.49 12.18 -9.85
C GLU A 247 0.94 12.37 -11.28
N THR A 248 1.66 13.09 -12.12
CA THR A 248 1.31 13.30 -13.54
C THR A 248 2.01 12.32 -14.48
N GLY A 249 2.72 11.31 -13.95
CA GLY A 249 3.46 10.33 -14.72
C GLY A 249 4.80 10.80 -15.28
N ASN A 250 5.33 11.93 -14.81
CA ASN A 250 6.62 12.47 -15.23
C ASN A 250 7.75 12.05 -14.28
N TYR A 251 8.89 11.75 -14.85
CA TYR A 251 10.12 11.51 -14.12
C TYR A 251 10.83 12.85 -13.82
N PRO A 252 11.51 13.02 -12.68
CA PRO A 252 11.56 12.15 -11.51
C PRO A 252 10.34 12.33 -10.60
N GLY A 253 9.91 11.23 -10.01
CA GLY A 253 8.87 11.24 -8.96
C GLY A 253 9.40 11.66 -7.60
N GLN A 254 8.73 11.22 -6.56
CA GLN A 254 9.03 11.59 -5.18
C GLN A 254 10.27 10.86 -4.67
N ALA A 255 11.36 11.61 -4.49
CA ALA A 255 12.67 11.06 -4.16
C ALA A 255 12.70 10.22 -2.86
N TRP A 256 11.81 10.53 -1.89
CA TRP A 256 11.71 9.77 -0.63
C TRP A 256 11.13 8.36 -0.80
N LEU A 257 10.45 8.08 -1.91
CA LEU A 257 9.92 6.77 -2.24
C LEU A 257 10.89 5.92 -3.07
N TRP A 258 11.93 6.51 -3.64
CA TRP A 258 12.86 5.80 -4.52
C TRP A 258 13.51 4.59 -3.86
N LEU A 259 13.95 4.73 -2.61
CA LEU A 259 14.60 3.64 -1.90
C LEU A 259 13.61 2.48 -1.65
N TYR A 260 12.36 2.78 -1.37
CA TYR A 260 11.31 1.79 -1.20
C TYR A 260 11.07 1.03 -2.52
N THR A 261 10.83 1.74 -3.60
CA THR A 261 10.60 1.18 -4.94
C THR A 261 11.80 0.39 -5.44
N PHE A 262 13.03 0.84 -5.13
CA PHE A 262 14.27 0.16 -5.50
C PHE A 262 14.32 -1.28 -5.00
N TRP A 263 13.93 -1.54 -3.76
CA TRP A 263 14.02 -2.88 -3.19
C TRP A 263 13.13 -3.89 -3.90
N TYR A 264 11.97 -3.47 -4.45
CA TYR A 264 11.12 -4.34 -5.25
C TYR A 264 11.76 -4.77 -6.57
N GLN A 265 12.81 -4.10 -7.03
CA GLN A 265 13.55 -4.45 -8.24
C GLN A 265 14.72 -5.40 -7.97
N VAL A 266 15.09 -5.61 -6.71
CA VAL A 266 16.28 -6.36 -6.32
C VAL A 266 15.92 -7.75 -5.81
N LYS A 267 16.60 -8.78 -6.31
CA LYS A 267 16.47 -10.14 -5.75
C LYS A 267 17.11 -10.18 -4.33
N PRO A 268 16.51 -10.89 -3.37
CA PRO A 268 15.40 -11.84 -3.50
C PRO A 268 14.01 -11.20 -3.40
N PHE A 269 13.89 -9.90 -3.13
CA PHE A 269 12.60 -9.24 -2.87
C PHE A 269 11.67 -9.30 -4.09
N SER A 270 12.19 -9.03 -5.29
CA SER A 270 11.42 -9.01 -6.55
C SER A 270 10.79 -10.35 -6.92
N THR A 271 11.23 -11.46 -6.31
CA THR A 271 10.75 -12.81 -6.63
C THR A 271 10.11 -13.53 -5.45
N SER A 272 9.99 -12.85 -4.31
CA SER A 272 9.46 -13.43 -3.08
C SER A 272 7.95 -13.24 -2.98
N GLY A 273 7.21 -14.30 -2.66
CA GLY A 273 5.79 -14.19 -2.29
C GLY A 273 5.54 -13.39 -1.00
N ASN A 274 6.60 -13.06 -0.24
CA ASN A 274 6.56 -12.21 0.95
C ASN A 274 7.23 -10.85 0.71
N ALA A 275 7.29 -10.37 -0.54
CA ALA A 275 8.03 -9.17 -0.92
C ALA A 275 7.65 -7.96 -0.06
N ASP A 276 6.35 -7.70 0.14
CA ASP A 276 5.86 -6.55 0.90
C ASP A 276 6.33 -6.60 2.36
N ALA A 277 6.20 -7.76 3.01
CA ALA A 277 6.63 -7.93 4.40
C ALA A 277 8.15 -7.74 4.54
N LEU A 278 8.93 -8.27 3.60
CA LEU A 278 10.39 -8.16 3.61
C LEU A 278 10.85 -6.71 3.36
N VAL A 279 10.29 -6.04 2.36
CA VAL A 279 10.64 -4.65 2.04
C VAL A 279 10.22 -3.72 3.17
N TRP A 280 8.99 -3.88 3.71
CA TRP A 280 8.56 -3.12 4.88
C TRP A 280 9.51 -3.29 6.07
N SER A 281 9.90 -4.52 6.38
CA SER A 281 10.82 -4.81 7.50
C SER A 281 12.20 -4.20 7.28
N LEU A 282 12.71 -4.27 6.05
CA LEU A 282 13.98 -3.65 5.69
C LEU A 282 13.92 -2.13 5.84
N MET A 283 12.86 -1.50 5.35
CA MET A 283 12.68 -0.05 5.47
C MET A 283 12.52 0.38 6.92
N ALA A 284 11.79 -0.40 7.75
CA ALA A 284 11.68 -0.15 9.18
C ALA A 284 13.05 -0.23 9.88
N LEU A 285 13.87 -1.24 9.54
CA LEU A 285 15.24 -1.39 10.06
C LEU A 285 16.13 -0.21 9.65
N LEU A 286 16.11 0.18 8.37
CA LEU A 286 16.87 1.32 7.86
C LEU A 286 16.44 2.62 8.55
N THR A 287 15.14 2.83 8.75
CA THR A 287 14.60 3.98 9.48
C THR A 287 15.09 3.99 10.93
N LEU A 288 15.03 2.84 11.61
CA LEU A 288 15.55 2.70 12.98
C LEU A 288 17.04 3.03 13.05
N LEU A 289 17.84 2.49 12.14
CA LEU A 289 19.28 2.79 12.05
C LEU A 289 19.51 4.28 11.82
N PHE A 290 18.74 4.91 10.94
CA PHE A 290 18.84 6.35 10.67
C PHE A 290 18.51 7.19 11.91
N VAL A 291 17.44 6.84 12.63
CA VAL A 291 17.06 7.51 13.88
C VAL A 291 18.15 7.34 14.96
N LEU A 292 18.83 6.20 14.97
CA LEU A 292 19.88 5.92 15.94
C LEU A 292 21.24 6.51 15.56
N VAL A 293 21.42 7.04 14.34
CA VAL A 293 22.68 7.67 13.88
C VAL A 293 23.31 8.64 14.90
N PRO A 294 22.57 9.56 15.54
CA PRO A 294 23.14 10.46 16.55
C PRO A 294 23.72 9.77 17.78
N PHE A 295 23.31 8.53 18.04
CA PHE A 295 23.72 7.76 19.21
C PHE A 295 24.84 6.76 18.92
N ILE A 296 25.14 6.50 17.63
CA ILE A 296 26.19 5.56 17.23
C ILE A 296 27.56 6.17 17.50
N PRO A 297 28.43 5.53 18.32
CA PRO A 297 29.79 6.00 18.55
C PRO A 297 30.57 6.10 17.22
N GLY A 298 31.29 7.19 17.03
CA GLY A 298 32.00 7.48 15.78
C GLY A 298 31.14 8.24 14.78
N VAL A 299 29.97 7.75 14.39
CA VAL A 299 29.08 8.42 13.43
C VAL A 299 28.63 9.79 13.95
N ARG A 300 28.22 9.89 15.21
CA ARG A 300 27.88 11.16 15.87
C ARG A 300 29.03 12.16 15.88
N SER A 301 30.26 11.70 15.66
CA SER A 301 31.44 12.57 15.66
C SER A 301 31.83 13.07 14.25
N ILE A 302 31.19 12.53 13.19
CA ILE A 302 31.44 12.96 11.81
C ILE A 302 31.28 14.48 11.62
N PRO A 303 30.23 15.15 12.15
CA PRO A 303 30.09 16.60 12.03
C PRO A 303 31.23 17.38 12.70
N LYS A 304 31.92 16.78 13.68
CA LYS A 304 33.12 17.38 14.29
C LYS A 304 34.37 17.25 13.41
N LEU A 305 34.41 16.19 12.57
CA LEU A 305 35.50 15.94 11.63
C LEU A 305 35.36 16.77 10.36
N ILE A 306 34.12 17.04 9.96
CA ILE A 306 33.80 17.89 8.80
C ILE A 306 33.36 19.26 9.34
N PRO A 307 34.24 20.26 9.41
CA PRO A 307 33.93 21.53 10.05
C PRO A 307 33.07 22.44 9.16
N ILE A 308 31.86 21.97 8.80
CA ILE A 308 30.90 22.74 7.97
C ILE A 308 30.55 24.07 8.64
N HIS A 309 30.55 24.14 9.97
CA HIS A 309 30.32 25.36 10.72
C HIS A 309 31.35 26.45 10.37
N ARG A 310 32.61 26.08 10.07
CA ARG A 310 33.63 27.03 9.65
C ARG A 310 33.38 27.59 8.26
N LEU A 311 32.71 26.86 7.41
CA LEU A 311 32.32 27.36 6.10
C LEU A 311 31.13 28.31 6.22
N ILE A 312 30.15 27.98 7.04
CA ILE A 312 28.93 28.78 7.27
C ILE A 312 29.29 30.08 8.00
N TRP A 313 30.14 29.99 9.01
CA TRP A 313 30.54 31.12 9.84
C TRP A 313 31.90 31.70 9.43
N ARG A 314 32.29 31.60 8.16
CA ARG A 314 33.58 32.00 7.63
C ARG A 314 33.89 33.46 7.94
N ASP A 315 32.95 34.36 7.77
CA ASP A 315 33.11 35.79 8.01
C ASP A 315 33.31 36.08 9.51
N TYR A 316 32.56 35.45 10.37
CA TYR A 316 32.71 35.54 11.83
C TYR A 316 34.09 35.09 12.29
N TYR A 317 34.61 33.97 11.81
CA TYR A 317 35.95 33.51 12.16
C TYR A 317 37.04 34.40 11.61
N ARG A 318 36.85 34.98 10.43
CA ARG A 318 37.80 35.96 9.85
C ARG A 318 37.88 37.24 10.68
N ASP A 319 36.75 37.73 11.17
CA ASP A 319 36.68 38.97 11.96
C ASP A 319 37.33 38.77 13.34
N ILE A 320 37.18 37.60 13.97
CA ILE A 320 37.85 37.24 15.22
C ILE A 320 39.38 37.13 15.02
N GLU A 321 39.81 36.47 13.94
CA GLU A 321 41.24 36.32 13.64
C GLU A 321 41.88 37.66 13.19
N GLY A 322 41.11 38.51 12.54
CA GLY A 322 41.55 39.86 12.11
C GLY A 322 41.58 40.90 13.21
N GLY A 323 40.74 40.76 14.26
CA GLY A 323 40.70 41.66 15.43
C GLY A 323 41.74 41.33 16.51
N ALA A 324 42.52 40.28 16.32
CA ALA A 324 43.59 39.86 17.25
C ALA A 324 44.98 40.37 16.83
N LYS A 325 45.05 41.39 15.95
CA LYS A 325 46.31 42.09 15.59
C LYS A 325 46.38 43.47 16.19
#